data_9aa245be34505f90dee650aaec06db9f
#
_entry.id   9aa245be34505f90dee650aaec06db9f
#
_cell.length_a   1.000
_cell.length_b   1.000
_cell.length_c   1.000
_cell.angle_alpha   90.00
_cell.angle_beta   90.00
_cell.angle_gamma   90.00
#
_symmetry.space_group_name_H-M   'P 1'
#
loop_
_entity.id
_entity.type
_entity.pdbx_description
1 polymer ?
#
loop_
_entity_poly.entity_id
_entity_poly.type
_entity_poly.pdbx_seq_one_letter_code
_entity_poly.pdbx_strand_id
1 'polypeptide(L)'
;MKTTRIERSAMVLHPASLLFDLVNDIEAYPEFMDGCRAARVLSRADDEVVARLDLARGGIHQSFATRNRLVRPTAIIMELEEGPFTRLHGEWRFKALTDSACKVSLILEFQFKSGLARLAANKLFTQVANNLVAATVARADRVAADKRQPPRATTNSPARPKEAADDAGRNAAACDNQ
;
A
#
# COMPACT_ATOMS: atom_id res chain seq x y z
N MET A 1 31.60 10.72 8.32
CA MET A 1 30.13 10.99 8.26
C MET A 1 29.41 9.90 9.05
N LYS A 2 28.35 10.27 9.81
CA LYS A 2 27.66 9.33 10.71
C LYS A 2 26.58 8.55 9.94
N THR A 3 26.62 7.22 9.99
CA THR A 3 25.52 6.35 9.52
C THR A 3 24.36 6.44 10.50
N THR A 4 23.15 6.61 10.01
CA THR A 4 21.93 6.53 10.78
C THR A 4 21.43 5.08 10.73
N ARG A 5 21.10 4.50 11.91
CA ARG A 5 20.49 3.19 12.04
C ARG A 5 19.13 3.34 12.67
N ILE A 6 18.13 2.73 12.06
CA ILE A 6 16.77 2.62 12.57
C ILE A 6 16.45 1.13 12.73
N GLU A 7 15.86 0.77 13.86
CA GLU A 7 15.38 -0.57 14.12
C GLU A 7 13.97 -0.50 14.70
N ARG A 8 13.04 -1.20 14.07
CA ARG A 8 11.63 -1.26 14.47
C ARG A 8 11.14 -2.70 14.39
N SER A 9 10.27 -3.08 15.32
CA SER A 9 9.60 -4.37 15.26
C SER A 9 8.23 -4.32 15.89
N ALA A 10 7.36 -5.25 15.47
CA ALA A 10 6.04 -5.48 16.05
C ALA A 10 5.72 -6.97 16.05
N MET A 11 4.94 -7.39 17.04
CA MET A 11 4.27 -8.70 17.03
C MET A 11 2.86 -8.51 16.54
N VAL A 12 2.44 -9.30 15.57
CA VAL A 12 1.16 -9.13 14.87
C VAL A 12 0.42 -10.44 14.75
N LEU A 13 -0.92 -10.38 14.82
CA LEU A 13 -1.82 -11.53 14.70
C LEU A 13 -2.20 -11.77 13.22
N HIS A 14 -1.15 -11.87 12.39
CA HIS A 14 -1.26 -12.17 10.97
C HIS A 14 -0.14 -13.12 10.54
N PRO A 15 -0.36 -13.95 9.51
CA PRO A 15 0.68 -14.81 8.95
C PRO A 15 1.87 -14.01 8.44
N ALA A 16 3.08 -14.55 8.57
CA ALA A 16 4.31 -13.94 8.04
C ALA A 16 4.23 -13.69 6.53
N SER A 17 3.60 -14.59 5.78
CA SER A 17 3.39 -14.45 4.33
C SER A 17 2.57 -13.21 3.96
N LEU A 18 1.53 -12.88 4.73
CA LEU A 18 0.73 -11.68 4.49
C LEU A 18 1.58 -10.41 4.65
N LEU A 19 2.37 -10.32 5.73
CA LEU A 19 3.25 -9.17 5.96
C LEU A 19 4.33 -9.06 4.89
N PHE A 20 4.91 -10.18 4.47
CA PHE A 20 5.87 -10.23 3.38
C PHE A 20 5.26 -9.70 2.07
N ASP A 21 4.07 -10.17 1.71
CA ASP A 21 3.39 -9.76 0.48
C ASP A 21 3.04 -8.27 0.49
N LEU A 22 2.58 -7.72 1.63
CA LEU A 22 2.29 -6.29 1.77
C LEU A 22 3.54 -5.40 1.65
N VAL A 23 4.68 -5.84 2.19
CA VAL A 23 5.96 -5.12 2.03
C VAL A 23 6.48 -5.26 0.59
N ASN A 24 6.23 -6.36 -0.08
CA ASN A 24 6.63 -6.58 -1.47
C ASN A 24 5.68 -5.92 -2.48
N ASP A 25 4.48 -5.50 -2.06
CA ASP A 25 3.52 -4.72 -2.86
C ASP A 25 3.89 -3.23 -2.83
N ILE A 26 5.04 -2.91 -3.42
CA ILE A 26 5.69 -1.59 -3.33
C ILE A 26 4.82 -0.50 -3.97
N GLU A 27 4.13 -0.79 -5.06
CA GLU A 27 3.32 0.18 -5.79
C GLU A 27 2.09 0.64 -5.00
N ALA A 28 1.67 -0.13 -3.99
CA ALA A 28 0.62 0.27 -3.05
C ALA A 28 1.10 1.22 -1.92
N TYR A 29 2.40 1.45 -1.77
CA TYR A 29 2.95 2.27 -0.67
C TYR A 29 2.33 3.67 -0.55
N PRO A 30 2.04 4.41 -1.64
CA PRO A 30 1.38 5.71 -1.54
C PRO A 30 0.00 5.68 -0.86
N GLU A 31 -0.67 4.53 -0.84
CA GLU A 31 -1.99 4.38 -0.23
C GLU A 31 -1.96 4.35 1.31
N PHE A 32 -0.82 3.93 1.91
CA PHE A 32 -0.75 3.71 3.35
C PHE A 32 0.52 4.23 4.04
N MET A 33 1.57 4.57 3.28
CA MET A 33 2.83 5.09 3.82
C MET A 33 2.83 6.61 3.76
N ASP A 34 2.63 7.27 4.90
CA ASP A 34 2.71 8.73 5.00
C ASP A 34 4.08 9.24 4.54
N GLY A 35 4.08 10.23 3.64
CA GLY A 35 5.27 10.78 3.02
C GLY A 35 5.72 10.10 1.73
N CYS A 36 5.13 8.96 1.35
CA CYS A 36 5.34 8.35 0.04
C CYS A 36 4.35 8.95 -0.98
N ARG A 37 4.87 9.59 -2.03
CA ARG A 37 4.06 10.22 -3.08
C ARG A 37 3.87 9.31 -4.28
N ALA A 38 4.89 8.55 -4.62
CA ALA A 38 4.86 7.58 -5.69
C ALA A 38 5.79 6.42 -5.38
N ALA A 39 5.45 5.26 -5.90
CA ALA A 39 6.27 4.07 -5.86
C ALA A 39 6.11 3.33 -7.19
N ARG A 40 7.22 2.85 -7.75
CA ARG A 40 7.24 2.13 -9.02
C ARG A 40 8.20 0.96 -8.96
N VAL A 41 7.76 -0.16 -9.50
CA VAL A 41 8.64 -1.28 -9.81
C VAL A 41 9.32 -0.99 -11.15
N LEU A 42 10.66 -0.95 -11.15
CA LEU A 42 11.49 -0.71 -12.33
C LEU A 42 11.83 -2.02 -13.05
N SER A 43 12.07 -3.09 -12.26
CA SER A 43 12.25 -4.45 -12.78
C SER A 43 11.85 -5.46 -11.73
N ARG A 44 11.43 -6.65 -12.17
CA ARG A 44 11.01 -7.76 -11.32
C ARG A 44 11.49 -9.09 -11.88
N ALA A 45 12.12 -9.87 -11.03
CA ALA A 45 12.46 -11.28 -11.23
C ALA A 45 11.87 -12.11 -10.09
N ASP A 46 12.07 -13.42 -10.08
CA ASP A 46 11.46 -14.33 -9.11
C ASP A 46 11.87 -14.00 -7.66
N ASP A 47 13.14 -13.66 -7.46
CA ASP A 47 13.74 -13.41 -6.14
C ASP A 47 14.30 -11.98 -5.99
N GLU A 48 14.04 -11.09 -6.95
CA GLU A 48 14.57 -9.72 -6.96
C GLU A 48 13.54 -8.73 -7.50
N VAL A 49 13.47 -7.57 -6.86
CA VAL A 49 12.69 -6.41 -7.32
C VAL A 49 13.55 -5.16 -7.22
N VAL A 50 13.66 -4.41 -8.31
CA VAL A 50 14.21 -3.04 -8.28
C VAL A 50 13.04 -2.07 -8.30
N ALA A 51 12.98 -1.18 -7.31
CA ALA A 51 11.87 -0.25 -7.16
C ALA A 51 12.34 1.15 -6.78
N ARG A 52 11.61 2.16 -7.26
CA ARG A 52 11.82 3.58 -6.95
C ARG A 52 10.73 4.07 -6.04
N LEU A 53 11.12 4.84 -5.04
CA LEU A 53 10.23 5.57 -4.14
C LEU A 53 10.48 7.07 -4.26
N ASP A 54 9.39 7.84 -4.32
CA ASP A 54 9.39 9.29 -4.27
C ASP A 54 8.75 9.73 -2.94
N LEU A 55 9.57 10.30 -2.07
CA LEU A 55 9.14 10.81 -0.77
C LEU A 55 8.98 12.32 -0.82
N ALA A 56 7.91 12.85 -0.20
CA ALA A 56 7.70 14.29 -0.08
C ALA A 56 6.97 14.65 1.20
N ARG A 57 7.49 15.66 1.92
CA ARG A 57 6.86 16.24 3.10
C ARG A 57 7.43 17.62 3.39
N GLY A 58 6.55 18.60 3.71
CA GLY A 58 6.99 19.94 4.11
C GLY A 58 7.85 20.66 3.06
N GLY A 59 7.56 20.48 1.76
CA GLY A 59 8.33 21.08 0.67
C GLY A 59 9.65 20.35 0.33
N ILE A 60 9.98 19.27 1.06
CA ILE A 60 11.18 18.46 0.81
C ILE A 60 10.79 17.26 -0.04
N HIS A 61 11.52 17.01 -1.11
CA HIS A 61 11.31 15.89 -2.04
C HIS A 61 12.61 15.08 -2.13
N GLN A 62 12.48 13.76 -2.07
CA GLN A 62 13.59 12.83 -2.24
C GLN A 62 13.15 11.62 -3.04
N SER A 63 13.91 11.27 -4.07
CA SER A 63 13.71 10.06 -4.86
C SER A 63 14.91 9.14 -4.73
N PHE A 64 14.66 7.86 -4.61
CA PHE A 64 15.70 6.84 -4.58
C PHE A 64 15.17 5.51 -5.09
N ALA A 65 16.06 4.64 -5.51
CA ALA A 65 15.74 3.28 -5.90
C ALA A 65 16.55 2.27 -5.07
N THR A 66 15.94 1.16 -4.78
CA THR A 66 16.56 0.02 -4.10
C THR A 66 16.40 -1.25 -4.92
N ARG A 67 17.42 -2.10 -4.83
CA ARG A 67 17.41 -3.48 -5.28
C ARG A 67 17.06 -4.34 -4.09
N ASN A 68 15.95 -5.04 -4.18
CA ASN A 68 15.37 -5.82 -3.09
C ASN A 68 15.48 -7.31 -3.43
N ARG A 69 16.29 -8.04 -2.68
CA ARG A 69 16.36 -9.49 -2.76
C ARG A 69 15.29 -10.11 -1.87
N LEU A 70 14.50 -11.01 -2.43
CA LEU A 70 13.35 -11.65 -1.79
C LEU A 70 13.72 -13.04 -1.29
N VAL A 71 13.55 -13.29 0.00
CA VAL A 71 13.67 -14.60 0.64
C VAL A 71 12.30 -14.95 1.20
N ARG A 72 11.44 -15.49 0.34
CA ARG A 72 10.02 -15.75 0.67
C ARG A 72 9.85 -16.87 1.70
N PRO A 73 8.97 -16.73 2.64
CA PRO A 73 8.24 -15.53 3.10
C PRO A 73 8.92 -14.86 4.28
N THR A 74 10.26 -15.00 4.44
CA THR A 74 10.99 -14.74 5.69
C THR A 74 11.75 -13.42 5.73
N ALA A 75 12.24 -12.92 4.58
CA ALA A 75 13.03 -11.70 4.54
C ALA A 75 12.98 -10.97 3.20
N ILE A 76 13.20 -9.64 3.24
CA ILE A 76 13.47 -8.79 2.08
C ILE A 76 14.71 -7.96 2.43
N ILE A 77 15.76 -8.07 1.63
CA ILE A 77 17.03 -7.37 1.83
C ILE A 77 17.14 -6.29 0.76
N MET A 78 17.27 -5.04 1.21
CA MET A 78 17.27 -3.85 0.35
C MET A 78 18.68 -3.24 0.29
N GLU A 79 19.17 -3.03 -0.91
CA GLU A 79 20.41 -2.31 -1.18
C GLU A 79 20.15 -1.09 -2.04
N LEU A 80 20.98 -0.07 -1.89
CA LEU A 80 20.91 1.14 -2.72
C LEU A 80 21.17 0.80 -4.18
N GLU A 81 20.26 1.19 -5.05
CA GLU A 81 20.46 1.19 -6.51
C GLU A 81 20.79 2.61 -7.00
N GLU A 82 19.99 3.59 -6.59
CA GLU A 82 20.14 4.99 -7.00
C GLU A 82 19.58 5.93 -5.91
N GLY A 83 20.18 7.11 -5.75
CA GLY A 83 19.61 8.13 -4.87
C GLY A 83 20.62 9.03 -4.19
N PRO A 84 20.15 9.84 -3.23
CA PRO A 84 20.96 10.85 -2.54
C PRO A 84 21.83 10.27 -1.43
N PHE A 85 21.95 8.95 -1.34
CA PHE A 85 22.70 8.25 -0.31
C PHE A 85 24.12 7.89 -0.78
N THR A 86 25.08 7.87 0.15
CA THR A 86 26.35 7.18 -0.02
C THR A 86 26.24 5.71 0.34
N ARG A 87 25.28 5.37 1.23
CA ARG A 87 24.94 4.01 1.65
C ARG A 87 23.46 3.97 2.03
N LEU A 88 22.79 2.90 1.62
CA LEU A 88 21.50 2.48 2.12
C LEU A 88 21.47 0.96 2.10
N HIS A 89 21.21 0.38 3.25
CA HIS A 89 20.96 -1.04 3.43
C HIS A 89 19.75 -1.21 4.33
N GLY A 90 18.85 -2.11 3.97
CA GLY A 90 17.67 -2.42 4.77
C GLY A 90 17.40 -3.91 4.82
N GLU A 91 16.83 -4.37 5.92
CA GLU A 91 16.40 -5.75 6.07
C GLU A 91 15.06 -5.82 6.77
N TRP A 92 14.07 -6.33 6.07
CA TRP A 92 12.85 -6.81 6.65
C TRP A 92 12.97 -8.28 7.02
N ARG A 93 12.48 -8.63 8.20
CA ARG A 93 12.36 -10.03 8.66
C ARG A 93 10.94 -10.31 9.12
N PHE A 94 10.42 -11.45 8.71
CA PHE A 94 9.08 -11.94 9.02
C PHE A 94 9.20 -13.31 9.68
N LYS A 95 9.30 -13.32 11.02
CA LYS A 95 9.44 -14.54 11.80
C LYS A 95 8.06 -15.06 12.17
N ALA A 96 7.64 -16.19 11.58
CA ALA A 96 6.42 -16.86 11.99
C ALA A 96 6.54 -17.31 13.46
N LEU A 97 5.51 -17.06 14.24
CA LEU A 97 5.36 -17.54 15.62
C LEU A 97 4.32 -18.65 15.70
N THR A 98 3.26 -18.52 14.93
CA THR A 98 2.20 -19.50 14.66
C THR A 98 1.75 -19.36 13.21
N ASP A 99 0.81 -20.16 12.77
CA ASP A 99 0.20 -20.03 11.41
C ASP A 99 -0.54 -18.69 11.22
N SER A 100 -0.95 -18.04 12.32
CA SER A 100 -1.73 -16.81 12.31
C SER A 100 -1.05 -15.63 13.02
N ALA A 101 0.22 -15.76 13.43
CA ALA A 101 0.96 -14.71 14.12
C ALA A 101 2.43 -14.70 13.70
N CYS A 102 3.00 -13.50 13.61
CA CYS A 102 4.42 -13.34 13.32
C CYS A 102 5.03 -12.13 14.07
N LYS A 103 6.36 -12.12 14.15
CA LYS A 103 7.14 -10.93 14.48
C LYS A 103 7.67 -10.34 13.18
N VAL A 104 7.28 -9.12 12.86
CA VAL A 104 7.85 -8.31 11.78
C VAL A 104 8.91 -7.39 12.36
N SER A 105 10.05 -7.26 11.68
CA SER A 105 11.11 -6.33 12.04
C SER A 105 11.75 -5.69 10.82
N LEU A 106 12.18 -4.45 10.97
CA LEU A 106 12.92 -3.68 9.98
C LEU A 106 14.19 -3.15 10.64
N ILE A 107 15.33 -3.39 10.00
CA ILE A 107 16.58 -2.71 10.26
C ILE A 107 16.90 -1.90 9.01
N LEU A 108 17.23 -0.63 9.17
CA LEU A 108 17.58 0.27 8.08
C LEU A 108 18.82 1.08 8.47
N GLU A 109 19.86 0.99 7.66
CA GLU A 109 21.10 1.75 7.81
C GLU A 109 21.32 2.62 6.58
N PHE A 110 21.53 3.91 6.79
CA PHE A 110 21.72 4.83 5.68
C PHE A 110 22.62 6.01 6.03
N GLN A 111 23.19 6.58 4.98
CA GLN A 111 24.00 7.78 5.04
C GLN A 111 23.75 8.60 3.79
N PHE A 112 23.36 9.87 3.97
CA PHE A 112 23.16 10.79 2.85
C PHE A 112 24.51 11.34 2.33
N LYS A 113 24.55 11.62 1.02
CA LYS A 113 25.62 12.43 0.41
C LYS A 113 25.70 13.79 1.10
N SER A 114 26.85 14.45 1.07
CA SER A 114 27.02 15.80 1.59
C SER A 114 26.22 16.83 0.78
N GLY A 115 25.77 17.91 1.41
CA GLY A 115 25.05 19.00 0.76
C GLY A 115 24.15 19.77 1.72
N LEU A 116 23.69 20.96 1.30
CA LEU A 116 22.88 21.87 2.14
C LEU A 116 21.53 21.25 2.54
N ALA A 117 20.90 20.47 1.66
CA ALA A 117 19.60 19.83 1.93
C ALA A 117 19.70 18.54 2.76
N ARG A 118 20.91 18.07 3.13
CA ARG A 118 21.11 16.79 3.81
C ARG A 118 20.34 16.64 5.12
N LEU A 119 20.30 17.69 5.94
CA LEU A 119 19.64 17.64 7.24
C LEU A 119 18.11 17.45 7.09
N ALA A 120 17.52 18.18 6.15
CA ALA A 120 16.09 18.09 5.87
C ALA A 120 15.72 16.74 5.24
N ALA A 121 16.51 16.27 4.29
CA ALA A 121 16.34 14.95 3.66
C ALA A 121 16.49 13.83 4.69
N ASN A 122 17.48 13.91 5.57
CA ASN A 122 17.69 12.94 6.65
C ASN A 122 16.50 12.91 7.62
N LYS A 123 15.93 14.07 7.97
CA LYS A 123 14.76 14.17 8.84
C LYS A 123 13.53 13.54 8.18
N LEU A 124 13.25 13.85 6.91
CA LEU A 124 12.15 13.26 6.15
C LEU A 124 12.28 11.74 6.10
N PHE A 125 13.44 11.24 5.66
CA PHE A 125 13.65 9.80 5.52
C PHE A 125 13.55 9.06 6.85
N THR A 126 14.15 9.61 7.93
CA THR A 126 14.07 9.05 9.28
C THR A 126 12.62 8.97 9.76
N GLN A 127 11.81 9.99 9.49
CA GLN A 127 10.41 10.01 9.92
C GLN A 127 9.57 8.96 9.18
N VAL A 128 9.73 8.86 7.85
CA VAL A 128 9.06 7.84 7.04
C VAL A 128 9.46 6.44 7.50
N ALA A 129 10.76 6.18 7.65
CA ALA A 129 11.30 4.88 8.04
C ALA A 129 10.85 4.46 9.46
N ASN A 130 10.73 5.40 10.39
CA ASN A 130 10.24 5.14 11.75
C ASN A 130 8.79 4.65 11.77
N ASN A 131 7.97 5.09 10.83
CA ASN A 131 6.54 4.76 10.77
C ASN A 131 6.25 3.53 9.89
N LEU A 132 7.24 3.02 9.18
CA LEU A 132 7.03 2.02 8.13
C LEU A 132 6.46 0.70 8.65
N VAL A 133 6.98 0.18 9.77
CA VAL A 133 6.47 -1.04 10.39
C VAL A 133 5.02 -0.86 10.84
N ALA A 134 4.73 0.24 11.53
CA ALA A 134 3.37 0.53 12.03
C ALA A 134 2.37 0.69 10.87
N ALA A 135 2.76 1.36 9.78
CA ALA A 135 1.92 1.51 8.58
C ALA A 135 1.62 0.17 7.91
N THR A 136 2.63 -0.72 7.82
CA THR A 136 2.47 -2.07 7.27
C THR A 136 1.52 -2.91 8.13
N VAL A 137 1.64 -2.86 9.46
CA VAL A 137 0.74 -3.56 10.38
C VAL A 137 -0.69 -3.05 10.23
N ALA A 138 -0.91 -1.74 10.22
CA ALA A 138 -2.24 -1.16 10.01
C ALA A 138 -2.84 -1.52 8.64
N ARG A 139 -2.02 -1.67 7.61
CA ARG A 139 -2.47 -2.17 6.30
C ARG A 139 -2.89 -3.64 6.38
N ALA A 140 -2.14 -4.48 7.11
CA ALA A 140 -2.49 -5.88 7.31
C ALA A 140 -3.85 -6.04 8.01
N ASP A 141 -4.11 -5.25 9.05
CA ASP A 141 -5.39 -5.24 9.78
C ASP A 141 -6.56 -4.89 8.84
N ARG A 142 -6.40 -3.87 7.99
CA ARG A 142 -7.42 -3.46 7.01
C ARG A 142 -7.68 -4.55 5.98
N VAL A 143 -6.64 -5.10 5.36
CA VAL A 143 -6.79 -6.17 4.35
C VAL A 143 -7.45 -7.42 4.95
N ALA A 144 -7.13 -7.77 6.19
CA ALA A 144 -7.75 -8.90 6.88
C ALA A 144 -9.22 -8.62 7.24
N ALA A 145 -9.58 -7.38 7.58
CA ALA A 145 -10.97 -6.97 7.85
C ALA A 145 -11.81 -7.03 6.57
N ASP A 146 -11.29 -6.52 5.45
CA ASP A 146 -11.98 -6.52 4.15
C ASP A 146 -12.29 -7.95 3.66
N LYS A 147 -11.35 -8.89 3.86
CA LYS A 147 -11.56 -10.31 3.52
C LYS A 147 -12.63 -11.01 4.37
N ARG A 148 -12.94 -10.48 5.57
CA ARG A 148 -13.97 -11.02 6.46
C ARG A 148 -15.36 -10.44 6.18
N GLN A 149 -15.46 -9.34 5.42
CA GLN A 149 -16.74 -8.74 5.05
C GLN A 149 -17.34 -9.56 3.89
N PRO A 150 -18.57 -10.13 4.03
CA PRO A 150 -19.23 -10.78 2.91
C PRO A 150 -19.46 -9.75 1.80
N PRO A 151 -19.49 -10.17 0.52
CA PRO A 151 -19.76 -9.26 -0.58
C PRO A 151 -21.06 -8.51 -0.30
N ARG A 152 -21.00 -7.19 -0.36
CA ARG A 152 -22.21 -6.35 -0.24
C ARG A 152 -23.19 -6.85 -1.28
N ALA A 153 -24.32 -7.42 -0.82
CA ALA A 153 -25.44 -7.73 -1.68
C ALA A 153 -25.79 -6.43 -2.42
N THR A 154 -25.60 -6.43 -3.71
CA THR A 154 -26.20 -5.43 -4.59
C THR A 154 -27.70 -5.61 -4.42
N THR A 155 -28.34 -4.75 -3.65
CA THR A 155 -29.80 -4.64 -3.63
C THR A 155 -30.20 -4.20 -5.02
N ASN A 156 -30.48 -5.20 -5.86
CA ASN A 156 -31.20 -5.02 -7.09
C ASN A 156 -32.62 -4.59 -6.67
N SER A 157 -32.87 -3.30 -6.68
CA SER A 157 -34.20 -2.76 -6.45
C SER A 157 -35.11 -3.29 -7.57
N PRO A 158 -36.16 -4.03 -7.27
CA PRO A 158 -37.05 -4.48 -8.32
C PRO A 158 -37.73 -3.25 -8.93
N ALA A 159 -37.57 -3.11 -10.24
CA ALA A 159 -38.30 -2.12 -11.03
C ALA A 159 -39.83 -2.25 -10.74
N ARG A 160 -40.44 -1.16 -10.32
CA ARG A 160 -41.85 -0.98 -10.19
C ARG A 160 -42.53 -1.36 -11.52
N PRO A 161 -43.55 -2.26 -11.53
CA PRO A 161 -44.36 -2.46 -12.72
C PRO A 161 -45.12 -1.16 -13.03
N LYS A 162 -45.04 -0.72 -14.25
CA LYS A 162 -45.95 0.30 -14.78
C LYS A 162 -47.33 -0.29 -14.80
N GLU A 163 -48.23 0.27 -14.01
CA GLU A 163 -49.66 0.04 -14.06
C GLU A 163 -50.18 0.46 -15.45
N ALA A 164 -50.73 -0.50 -16.20
CA ALA A 164 -51.45 -0.28 -17.42
C ALA A 164 -52.80 0.33 -17.05
N ALA A 165 -53.00 1.61 -17.45
CA ALA A 165 -54.34 2.19 -17.40
C ALA A 165 -55.17 1.54 -18.52
N ASP A 166 -56.14 0.76 -18.09
CA ASP A 166 -57.23 0.21 -18.87
C ASP A 166 -58.19 1.38 -19.20
N ASP A 167 -58.31 1.74 -20.46
CA ASP A 167 -59.39 2.59 -20.95
C ASP A 167 -60.42 1.72 -21.65
N ALA A 168 -61.45 1.41 -20.91
CA ALA A 168 -62.65 0.77 -21.42
C ALA A 168 -63.78 1.75 -21.61
N GLY A 169 -64.07 2.02 -22.85
CA GLY A 169 -65.44 1.93 -23.27
C GLY A 169 -66.31 3.18 -23.26
N ARG A 170 -66.88 3.39 -24.36
CA ARG A 170 -68.28 3.74 -24.74
C ARG A 170 -68.34 4.95 -25.62
N ASN A 171 -68.58 4.71 -26.89
CA ASN A 171 -69.83 4.42 -27.56
C ASN A 171 -70.86 5.57 -27.47
N ALA A 172 -71.23 6.02 -28.54
CA ALA A 172 -72.57 6.43 -29.05
C ALA A 172 -72.44 7.70 -29.91
N ALA A 173 -72.57 7.45 -31.14
CA ALA A 173 -73.80 7.62 -31.91
C ALA A 173 -74.12 9.08 -32.34
N ALA A 174 -74.12 9.18 -33.60
CA ALA A 174 -75.17 9.63 -34.42
C ALA A 174 -75.22 11.08 -34.96
N CYS A 175 -75.38 11.06 -36.24
CA CYS A 175 -76.23 11.96 -37.04
C CYS A 175 -75.72 13.40 -37.26
N ASP A 176 -75.49 13.66 -38.42
CA ASP A 176 -76.29 14.06 -39.56
C ASP A 176 -76.00 15.44 -40.03
N ASN A 177 -75.87 15.57 -41.31
CA ASN A 177 -76.37 16.58 -42.20
C ASN A 177 -75.56 17.84 -42.47
N GLN A 178 -75.33 17.90 -43.72
CA GLN A 178 -75.14 18.93 -44.72
C GLN A 178 -73.72 19.25 -45.12
#